data_09e7c16fc9848a6e9c0d4c654bd090ef
#
_entry.id   09e7c16fc9848a6e9c0d4c654bd090ef
#
_cell.length_a   1.000
_cell.length_b   1.000
_cell.length_c   1.000
_cell.angle_alpha   90.00
_cell.angle_beta   90.00
_cell.angle_gamma   90.00
#
_symmetry.space_group_name_H-M   'P 1'
#
loop_
_entity.id
_entity.type
_entity.pdbx_description
1 polymer ?
#
loop_
_entity_poly.entity_id
_entity_poly.type
_entity_poly.pdbx_seq_one_letter_code
_entity_poly.pdbx_strand_id
1 'polypeptide(L)'
;MKRYVYITLALLALMAGQAHAQRCLPGMKGVRLTAEMADGFYCGANRHDAGYAFSLAVSTYTKKGNQWVFGGETLRRNIPYRNTHIPTAQYTGEGGYYHTFFSSPGKVLFLNLGVSALLGYETVNGGKKLLDDGAALHRCESFIYGGAATLEAEGYLSDRV
;
A
#
# COMPACT_ATOMS: atom_id res chain seq x y z
N MET A 1 -22.08 12.43 5.34
CA MET A 1 -21.45 11.24 4.76
C MET A 1 -21.78 11.03 3.28
N LYS A 2 -23.03 11.08 2.82
CA LYS A 2 -23.40 10.85 1.40
C LYS A 2 -22.71 11.82 0.41
N ARG A 3 -22.49 13.10 0.76
CA ARG A 3 -21.83 14.08 -0.11
C ARG A 3 -20.37 13.74 -0.42
N TYR A 4 -19.62 13.21 0.53
CA TYR A 4 -18.21 12.82 0.32
C TYR A 4 -18.10 11.59 -0.59
N VAL A 5 -19.05 10.66 -0.50
CA VAL A 5 -19.09 9.49 -1.39
C VAL A 5 -19.30 9.91 -2.85
N TYR A 6 -20.18 10.87 -3.10
CA TYR A 6 -20.39 11.37 -4.47
C TYR A 6 -19.17 12.15 -5.00
N ILE A 7 -18.48 12.91 -4.15
CA ILE A 7 -17.26 13.61 -4.54
C ILE A 7 -16.15 12.62 -4.87
N THR A 8 -15.98 11.59 -4.07
CA THR A 8 -14.98 10.53 -4.31
C THR A 8 -15.30 9.74 -5.58
N LEU A 9 -16.56 9.40 -5.81
CA LEU A 9 -17.01 8.76 -7.06
C LEU A 9 -16.82 9.65 -8.28
N ALA A 10 -17.08 10.95 -8.18
CA ALA A 10 -16.87 11.89 -9.26
C ALA A 10 -15.38 12.10 -9.57
N LEU A 11 -14.51 12.14 -8.54
CA LEU A 11 -13.06 12.19 -8.71
C LEU A 11 -12.53 10.91 -9.37
N LEU A 12 -13.00 9.72 -8.94
CA LEU A 12 -12.66 8.45 -9.57
C LEU A 12 -13.12 8.40 -11.04
N ALA A 13 -14.32 8.90 -11.35
CA ALA A 13 -14.84 8.95 -12.72
C ALA A 13 -14.07 9.95 -13.60
N LEU A 14 -13.61 11.08 -13.05
CA LEU A 14 -12.75 12.04 -13.75
C LEU A 14 -11.36 11.49 -14.04
N MET A 15 -10.81 10.65 -13.16
CA MET A 15 -9.52 9.98 -13.38
C MET A 15 -9.63 8.84 -14.40
N ALA A 16 -10.79 8.19 -14.52
CA ALA A 16 -11.03 7.13 -15.51
C ALA A 16 -11.10 7.66 -16.96
N GLY A 17 -11.34 8.94 -17.17
CA GLY A 17 -11.56 9.51 -18.51
C GLY A 17 -10.31 9.72 -19.38
N GLN A 18 -9.10 9.41 -18.90
CA GLN A 18 -7.84 9.63 -19.65
C GLN A 18 -6.84 8.48 -19.58
N ALA A 19 -7.23 7.33 -19.04
CA ALA A 19 -6.38 6.14 -19.04
C ALA A 19 -6.43 5.47 -20.42
N HIS A 20 -5.62 5.94 -21.35
CA HIS A 20 -5.22 5.10 -22.47
C HIS A 20 -4.43 3.93 -21.88
N ALA A 21 -5.03 2.74 -21.85
CA ALA A 21 -4.37 1.51 -21.45
C ALA A 21 -3.28 1.19 -22.48
N GLN A 22 -2.12 1.83 -22.33
CA GLN A 22 -0.94 1.47 -23.08
C GLN A 22 -0.39 0.18 -22.48
N ARG A 23 -0.27 -0.85 -23.34
CA ARG A 23 0.38 -2.10 -23.00
C ARG A 23 1.77 -1.83 -22.43
N CYS A 24 2.23 -2.67 -21.50
CA CYS A 24 3.57 -2.57 -20.88
C CYS A 24 4.67 -2.45 -21.93
N LEU A 25 5.05 -1.23 -22.27
CA LEU A 25 6.14 -0.96 -23.21
C LEU A 25 7.46 -0.91 -22.45
N PRO A 26 8.54 -1.41 -23.05
CA PRO A 26 9.88 -1.32 -22.46
C PRO A 26 10.25 0.12 -22.10
N GLY A 27 10.65 0.33 -20.84
CA GLY A 27 10.99 1.65 -20.33
C GLY A 27 9.80 2.51 -19.88
N MET A 28 8.58 2.01 -20.03
CA MET A 28 7.39 2.68 -19.49
C MET A 28 7.49 2.79 -17.97
N LYS A 29 7.09 3.94 -17.45
CA LYS A 29 7.00 4.17 -16.01
C LYS A 29 5.54 4.19 -15.60
N GLY A 30 5.22 3.48 -14.53
CA GLY A 30 3.91 3.49 -13.88
C GLY A 30 4.00 4.12 -12.51
N VAL A 31 2.90 4.72 -12.07
CA VAL A 31 2.73 5.16 -10.68
C VAL A 31 1.65 4.29 -10.06
N ARG A 32 1.97 3.68 -8.93
CA ARG A 32 1.04 2.88 -8.14
C ARG A 32 0.68 3.65 -6.90
N LEU A 33 -0.60 3.83 -6.67
CA LEU A 33 -1.15 4.42 -5.48
C LEU A 33 -2.01 3.37 -4.80
N THR A 34 -1.73 3.09 -3.54
CA THR A 34 -2.49 2.11 -2.76
C THR A 34 -3.00 2.77 -1.48
N ALA A 35 -4.26 2.56 -1.17
CA ALA A 35 -4.86 2.96 0.08
C ALA A 35 -5.55 1.74 0.68
N GLU A 36 -5.13 1.37 1.88
CA GLU A 36 -5.63 0.21 2.59
C GLU A 36 -6.21 0.63 3.94
N MET A 37 -7.35 0.06 4.26
CA MET A 37 -7.93 0.12 5.60
C MET A 37 -7.60 -1.22 6.27
N ALA A 38 -6.47 -1.28 6.97
CA ALA A 38 -5.94 -2.52 7.54
C ALA A 38 -6.96 -3.25 8.44
N ASP A 39 -7.84 -2.50 9.10
CA ASP A 39 -8.91 -3.04 9.95
C ASP A 39 -10.30 -2.53 9.54
N GLY A 40 -10.44 -1.94 8.36
CA GLY A 40 -11.68 -1.28 7.90
C GLY A 40 -12.85 -2.24 7.64
N PHE A 41 -12.56 -3.52 7.46
CA PHE A 41 -13.57 -4.58 7.33
C PHE A 41 -13.88 -5.30 8.64
N TYR A 42 -13.20 -4.96 9.72
CA TYR A 42 -13.50 -5.53 11.02
C TYR A 42 -14.76 -4.86 11.56
N CYS A 43 -15.89 -5.54 11.42
CA CYS A 43 -17.18 -5.13 11.99
C CYS A 43 -17.25 -5.37 13.50
N GLY A 44 -16.14 -5.29 14.22
CA GLY A 44 -16.07 -5.39 15.67
C GLY A 44 -16.53 -4.10 16.35
N ALA A 45 -16.98 -4.22 17.59
CA ALA A 45 -17.60 -3.16 18.37
C ALA A 45 -16.70 -1.94 18.67
N ASN A 46 -15.41 -1.98 18.36
CA ASN A 46 -14.45 -0.94 18.70
C ASN A 46 -13.92 -0.23 17.46
N ARG A 47 -14.63 0.78 17.02
CA ARG A 47 -14.28 1.68 15.91
C ARG A 47 -12.99 2.50 16.14
N HIS A 48 -12.42 2.42 17.35
CA HIS A 48 -11.20 3.16 17.74
C HIS A 48 -9.90 2.47 17.31
N ASP A 49 -9.97 1.21 16.89
CA ASP A 49 -8.79 0.40 16.51
C ASP A 49 -8.52 0.42 15.00
N ALA A 50 -9.33 1.16 14.25
CA ALA A 50 -9.21 1.22 12.80
C ALA A 50 -7.84 1.81 12.39
N GLY A 51 -7.07 1.00 11.64
CA GLY A 51 -5.83 1.41 11.02
C GLY A 51 -6.02 1.78 9.56
N TYR A 52 -5.13 2.57 9.03
CA TYR A 52 -5.04 2.87 7.60
C TYR A 52 -3.60 2.85 7.13
N ALA A 53 -3.40 2.38 5.92
CA ALA A 53 -2.13 2.45 5.22
C ALA A 53 -2.30 3.21 3.90
N PHE A 54 -1.26 3.91 3.53
CA PHE A 54 -1.17 4.62 2.27
C PHE A 54 0.21 4.38 1.67
N SER A 55 0.25 3.92 0.43
CA SER A 55 1.50 3.70 -0.28
C SER A 55 1.54 4.41 -1.63
N LEU A 56 2.74 4.84 -2.00
CA LEU A 56 3.05 5.40 -3.30
C LEU A 56 4.30 4.69 -3.83
N ALA A 57 4.20 4.13 -5.03
CA ALA A 57 5.31 3.47 -5.69
C ALA A 57 5.41 3.86 -7.17
N VAL A 58 6.63 3.81 -7.68
CA VAL A 58 6.94 3.98 -9.10
C VAL A 58 7.44 2.65 -9.63
N SER A 59 6.83 2.18 -10.71
CA SER A 59 7.25 1.00 -11.44
C SER A 59 7.94 1.38 -12.75
N THR A 60 8.94 0.61 -13.14
CA THR A 60 9.62 0.75 -14.42
C THR A 60 9.65 -0.60 -15.12
N TYR A 61 9.08 -0.67 -16.32
CA TYR A 61 8.99 -1.90 -17.10
C TYR A 61 10.27 -2.15 -17.90
N THR A 62 10.73 -3.39 -17.86
CA THR A 62 11.87 -3.87 -18.65
C THR A 62 11.43 -4.34 -20.03
N LYS A 63 12.38 -4.59 -20.93
CA LYS A 63 12.11 -5.15 -22.28
C LYS A 63 11.41 -6.51 -22.28
N LYS A 64 11.52 -7.26 -21.18
CA LYS A 64 10.90 -8.59 -21.03
C LYS A 64 9.53 -8.54 -20.33
N GLY A 65 9.00 -7.34 -20.03
CA GLY A 65 7.74 -7.17 -19.30
C GLY A 65 7.87 -7.24 -17.79
N ASN A 66 9.06 -7.51 -17.25
CA ASN A 66 9.29 -7.48 -15.80
C ASN A 66 9.32 -6.04 -15.30
N GLN A 67 9.13 -5.84 -13.99
CA GLN A 67 9.05 -4.51 -13.39
C GLN A 67 10.07 -4.36 -12.26
N TRP A 68 10.67 -3.18 -12.19
CA TRP A 68 11.29 -2.67 -10.98
C TRP A 68 10.31 -1.74 -10.29
N VAL A 69 10.07 -1.96 -8.99
CA VAL A 69 9.14 -1.17 -8.20
C VAL A 69 9.91 -0.56 -7.02
N PHE A 70 9.76 0.75 -6.85
CA PHE A 70 10.31 1.49 -5.72
C PHE A 70 9.22 2.36 -5.13
N GLY A 71 9.02 2.26 -3.84
CA GLY A 71 7.93 2.98 -3.19
C GLY A 71 8.16 3.23 -1.71
N GLY A 72 7.19 3.91 -1.13
CA GLY A 72 7.11 4.13 0.29
C GLY A 72 5.68 3.99 0.78
N GLU A 73 5.54 3.53 2.00
CA GLU A 73 4.27 3.30 2.66
C GLU A 73 4.27 3.95 4.03
N THR A 74 3.13 4.46 4.43
CA THR A 74 2.85 4.86 5.80
C THR A 74 1.65 4.09 6.32
N LEU A 75 1.82 3.44 7.46
CA LEU A 75 0.77 2.73 8.18
C LEU A 75 0.55 3.44 9.50
N ARG A 76 -0.69 3.70 9.84
CA ARG A 76 -1.09 4.17 11.18
C ARG A 76 -2.19 3.30 11.72
N ARG A 77 -2.04 2.87 12.95
CA ARG A 77 -3.05 2.10 13.68
C ARG A 77 -2.99 2.40 15.17
N ASN A 78 -4.10 2.15 15.85
CA ASN A 78 -4.17 2.19 17.29
C ASN A 78 -4.18 0.76 17.82
N ILE A 79 -3.27 0.45 18.73
CA ILE A 79 -3.19 -0.87 19.37
C ILE A 79 -3.91 -0.78 20.70
N PRO A 80 -4.97 -1.59 20.94
CA PRO A 80 -5.67 -1.59 22.21
C PRO A 80 -4.76 -2.15 23.32
N TYR A 81 -4.66 -1.41 24.40
CA TYR A 81 -3.91 -1.81 25.57
C TYR A 81 -4.68 -1.45 26.84
N ARG A 82 -5.18 -2.46 27.57
CA ARG A 82 -6.07 -2.26 28.73
C ARG A 82 -7.25 -1.36 28.37
N ASN A 83 -7.35 -0.18 29.00
CA ASN A 83 -8.40 0.82 28.78
C ASN A 83 -7.96 2.00 27.91
N THR A 84 -6.79 1.90 27.27
CA THR A 84 -6.22 2.94 26.42
C THR A 84 -5.86 2.41 25.05
N HIS A 85 -5.61 3.29 24.09
CA HIS A 85 -5.19 2.96 22.74
C HIS A 85 -3.81 3.59 22.50
N ILE A 86 -2.87 2.78 22.06
CA ILE A 86 -1.50 3.20 21.79
C ILE A 86 -1.38 3.49 20.30
N PRO A 87 -1.21 4.76 19.90
CA PRO A 87 -1.00 5.10 18.50
C PRO A 87 0.37 4.60 18.03
N THR A 88 0.35 3.86 16.93
CA THR A 88 1.55 3.34 16.27
C THR A 88 1.57 3.86 14.85
N ALA A 89 2.71 4.41 14.45
CA ALA A 89 2.96 4.84 13.08
C ALA A 89 4.19 4.14 12.53
N GLN A 90 4.09 3.68 11.30
CA GLN A 90 5.12 2.94 10.58
C GLN A 90 5.37 3.63 9.24
N TYR A 91 6.63 3.80 8.89
CA TYR A 91 7.07 4.36 7.62
C TYR A 91 8.04 3.38 6.99
N THR A 92 7.70 2.84 5.84
CA THR A 92 8.50 1.85 5.13
C THR A 92 8.84 2.31 3.74
N GLY A 93 10.06 2.04 3.32
CA GLY A 93 10.51 2.11 1.94
C GLY A 93 10.60 0.70 1.37
N GLU A 94 10.17 0.51 0.15
CA GLU A 94 10.18 -0.76 -0.57
C GLU A 94 10.98 -0.61 -1.86
N GLY A 95 11.83 -1.63 -2.15
CA GLY A 95 12.47 -1.81 -3.44
C GLY A 95 12.34 -3.26 -3.88
N GLY A 96 11.75 -3.50 -5.03
CA GLY A 96 11.44 -4.85 -5.48
C GLY A 96 11.57 -5.07 -6.98
N TYR A 97 11.65 -6.35 -7.33
CA TYR A 97 11.64 -6.83 -8.69
C TYR A 97 10.49 -7.82 -8.89
N TYR A 98 9.68 -7.57 -9.90
CA TYR A 98 8.52 -8.36 -10.25
C TYR A 98 8.76 -9.04 -11.60
N HIS A 99 8.70 -10.36 -11.59
CA HIS A 99 8.88 -11.20 -12.76
C HIS A 99 7.52 -11.61 -13.31
N THR A 100 7.25 -11.27 -14.57
CA THR A 100 6.06 -11.74 -15.29
C THR A 100 6.29 -13.16 -15.77
N PHE A 101 5.66 -14.13 -15.12
CA PHE A 101 5.80 -15.54 -15.49
C PHE A 101 4.67 -16.05 -16.40
N PHE A 102 3.58 -15.31 -16.48
CA PHE A 102 2.47 -15.61 -17.38
C PHE A 102 1.93 -14.32 -18.00
N SER A 103 1.65 -14.39 -19.30
CA SER A 103 0.88 -13.35 -19.99
C SER A 103 -0.08 -14.02 -20.97
N SER A 104 -1.33 -13.54 -21.01
CA SER A 104 -2.31 -14.04 -21.96
C SER A 104 -1.91 -13.71 -23.42
N PRO A 105 -2.31 -14.50 -24.42
CA PRO A 105 -2.00 -14.23 -25.84
C PRO A 105 -2.42 -12.82 -26.29
N GLY A 106 -3.53 -12.29 -25.77
CA GLY A 106 -4.01 -10.94 -26.03
C GLY A 106 -3.32 -9.86 -25.21
N LYS A 107 -2.36 -10.22 -24.34
CA LYS A 107 -1.69 -9.30 -23.41
C LYS A 107 -2.68 -8.47 -22.55
N VAL A 108 -3.78 -9.11 -22.19
CA VAL A 108 -4.84 -8.51 -21.37
C VAL A 108 -4.67 -8.90 -19.90
N LEU A 109 -4.10 -10.08 -19.64
CA LEU A 109 -3.86 -10.60 -18.29
C LEU A 109 -2.38 -10.94 -18.12
N PHE A 110 -1.80 -10.48 -17.01
CA PHE A 110 -0.43 -10.80 -16.60
C PHE A 110 -0.43 -11.33 -15.18
N LEU A 111 0.40 -12.33 -14.92
CA LEU A 111 0.67 -12.79 -13.56
C LEU A 111 2.15 -12.53 -13.24
N ASN A 112 2.37 -11.82 -12.16
CA ASN A 112 3.69 -11.38 -11.73
C ASN A 112 4.01 -11.99 -10.36
N LEU A 113 5.25 -12.45 -10.21
CA LEU A 113 5.83 -12.84 -8.94
C LEU A 113 6.88 -11.81 -8.56
N GLY A 114 6.65 -11.12 -7.43
CA GLY A 114 7.50 -10.08 -6.90
C GLY A 114 8.31 -10.55 -5.70
N VAL A 115 9.53 -10.04 -5.61
CA VAL A 115 10.37 -10.11 -4.40
C VAL A 115 10.85 -8.71 -4.10
N SER A 116 10.66 -8.25 -2.87
CA SER A 116 11.04 -6.91 -2.44
C SER A 116 11.77 -6.91 -1.10
N ALA A 117 12.63 -5.93 -0.92
CA ALA A 117 13.23 -5.58 0.36
C ALA A 117 12.50 -4.39 0.96
N LEU A 118 12.27 -4.45 2.25
CA LEU A 118 11.58 -3.43 3.03
C LEU A 118 12.54 -2.88 4.08
N LEU A 119 12.60 -1.55 4.18
CA LEU A 119 13.33 -0.85 5.23
C LEU A 119 12.41 0.23 5.79
N GLY A 120 12.40 0.39 7.10
CA GLY A 120 11.48 1.34 7.69
C GLY A 120 11.78 1.71 9.13
N TYR A 121 10.91 2.55 9.62
CA TYR A 121 10.95 3.07 10.98
C TYR A 121 9.55 3.02 11.58
N GLU A 122 9.48 2.51 12.81
CA GLU A 122 8.26 2.43 13.59
C GLU A 122 8.36 3.33 14.81
N THR A 123 7.32 4.10 15.06
CA THR A 123 7.16 4.88 16.29
C THR A 123 5.87 4.50 17.01
N VAL A 124 5.98 4.25 18.28
CA VAL A 124 4.89 3.88 19.19
C VAL A 124 4.67 5.04 20.15
N ASN A 125 3.42 5.43 20.36
CA ASN A 125 3.02 6.56 21.22
C ASN A 125 3.73 7.89 20.88
N GLY A 126 4.04 8.11 19.59
CA GLY A 126 4.78 9.30 19.16
C GLY A 126 6.16 9.46 19.80
N GLY A 127 6.83 8.36 20.16
CA GLY A 127 8.14 8.37 20.82
C GLY A 127 8.09 8.61 22.33
N LYS A 128 6.91 8.79 22.93
CA LYS A 128 6.76 9.00 24.37
C LYS A 128 6.79 7.66 25.12
N LYS A 129 7.66 7.56 26.13
CA LYS A 129 7.80 6.36 26.95
C LYS A 129 6.67 6.17 27.97
N LEU A 130 6.01 7.23 28.39
CA LEU A 130 4.91 7.16 29.34
C LEU A 130 3.58 7.13 28.60
N LEU A 131 2.72 6.20 28.98
CA LEU A 131 1.33 6.15 28.58
C LEU A 131 0.46 6.98 29.53
N ASP A 132 -0.73 7.33 29.10
CA ASP A 132 -1.68 8.13 29.89
C ASP A 132 -2.15 7.42 31.17
N ASP A 133 -2.04 6.09 31.22
CA ASP A 133 -2.33 5.26 32.40
C ASP A 133 -1.13 5.11 33.37
N GLY A 134 -0.01 5.79 33.10
CA GLY A 134 1.21 5.74 33.90
C GLY A 134 2.12 4.54 33.61
N ALA A 135 1.75 3.65 32.68
CA ALA A 135 2.61 2.57 32.25
C ALA A 135 3.76 3.08 31.38
N ALA A 136 4.95 2.49 31.54
CA ALA A 136 6.11 2.85 30.74
C ALA A 136 6.37 1.84 29.61
N LEU A 137 6.58 2.35 28.41
CA LEU A 137 7.00 1.55 27.25
C LEU A 137 8.51 1.35 27.28
N HIS A 138 8.96 0.13 27.08
CA HIS A 138 10.39 -0.19 27.05
C HIS A 138 11.06 0.38 25.79
N ARG A 139 10.38 0.30 24.64
CA ARG A 139 10.87 0.82 23.36
C ARG A 139 9.73 1.52 22.63
N CYS A 140 9.98 2.75 22.21
CA CYS A 140 8.98 3.57 21.51
C CYS A 140 9.34 3.78 20.04
N GLU A 141 10.56 3.46 19.66
CA GLU A 141 11.08 3.67 18.31
C GLU A 141 11.91 2.45 17.90
N SER A 142 11.71 1.98 16.68
CA SER A 142 12.38 0.80 16.14
C SER A 142 12.68 1.00 14.66
N PHE A 143 13.87 0.58 14.25
CA PHE A 143 14.16 0.36 12.85
C PHE A 143 13.60 -1.02 12.46
N ILE A 144 12.90 -1.09 11.34
CA ILE A 144 12.31 -2.31 10.79
C ILE A 144 12.93 -2.61 9.44
N TYR A 145 13.18 -3.88 9.19
CA TYR A 145 13.66 -4.38 7.91
C TYR A 145 13.06 -5.76 7.64
N GLY A 146 12.91 -6.08 6.37
CA GLY A 146 12.30 -7.34 5.98
C GLY A 146 12.35 -7.58 4.49
N GLY A 147 11.74 -8.67 4.08
CA GLY A 147 11.49 -9.00 2.70
C GLY A 147 10.04 -9.42 2.52
N ALA A 148 9.51 -9.15 1.33
CA ALA A 148 8.18 -9.58 0.94
C ALA A 148 8.22 -10.37 -0.36
N ALA A 149 7.33 -11.35 -0.47
CA ALA A 149 7.02 -12.04 -1.72
C ALA A 149 5.58 -11.73 -2.08
N THR A 150 5.37 -11.27 -3.30
CA THR A 150 4.05 -10.81 -3.78
C THR A 150 3.65 -11.58 -5.02
N LEU A 151 2.43 -12.08 -5.03
CA LEU A 151 1.79 -12.60 -6.23
C LEU A 151 0.76 -11.58 -6.69
N GLU A 152 0.91 -11.09 -7.91
CA GLU A 152 0.07 -10.04 -8.47
C GLU A 152 -0.59 -10.52 -9.76
N ALA A 153 -1.88 -10.23 -9.91
CA ALA A 153 -2.62 -10.41 -11.15
C ALA A 153 -2.97 -9.01 -11.69
N GLU A 154 -2.48 -8.69 -12.88
CA GLU A 154 -2.71 -7.41 -13.54
C GLU A 154 -3.57 -7.64 -14.77
N GLY A 155 -4.70 -6.95 -14.84
CA GLY A 155 -5.66 -7.07 -15.93
C GLY A 155 -5.93 -5.74 -16.62
N TYR A 156 -5.91 -5.73 -17.95
CA TYR A 156 -6.26 -4.58 -18.77
C TYR A 156 -7.66 -4.79 -19.35
N LEU A 157 -8.61 -3.97 -18.95
CA LEU A 157 -10.03 -4.14 -19.31
C LEU A 157 -10.34 -3.64 -20.72
N SER A 158 -9.53 -2.75 -21.28
CA SER A 158 -9.74 -2.24 -22.64
C SER A 158 -8.48 -1.58 -23.19
N ASP A 159 -8.27 -1.68 -24.51
CA ASP A 159 -7.30 -0.86 -25.26
C ASP A 159 -7.88 0.52 -25.62
N ARG A 160 -9.17 0.74 -25.30
CA ARG A 160 -9.92 1.96 -25.58
C ARG A 160 -10.63 2.38 -24.29
N VAL A 161 -10.02 3.22 -23.54
CA VAL A 161 -10.70 4.02 -22.53
C VAL A 161 -10.21 5.45 -22.70
#